data_02a497f07fcf1777b0dc3ba5a415c699
#
_entry.id   02a497f07fcf1777b0dc3ba5a415c699
#
_cell.length_a   1.000
_cell.length_b   1.000
_cell.length_c   1.000
_cell.angle_alpha   90.00
_cell.angle_beta   90.00
_cell.angle_gamma   90.00
#
_symmetry.space_group_name_H-M   'P 1'
#
loop_
_entity.id
_entity.type
_entity.pdbx_description
1 polymer ?
#
loop_
_entity_poly.entity_id
_entity_poly.type
_entity_poly.pdbx_seq_one_letter_code
_entity_poly.pdbx_strand_id
1 'polypeptide(L)'
;MKERAERSPAPTHILLVDDNRLGLVARKSVLEELGHRITTAMEGQEALEVFSRGGFDLVITDYKMPKMNGLELIKRIRTLTPAMPIILISGYAEAMGMTEANTGADAVISKSANEVGALIRVVNRLLRRATPKKPPARQRAQTRLKRHGTQ
;
A
#
# COMPACT_ATOMS: atom_id res chain seq x y z
N MET A 1 -25.88 1.13 16.69
CA MET A 1 -25.54 2.12 16.09
C MET A 1 -24.37 2.85 16.54
N LYS A 2 -24.36 3.40 17.66
CA LYS A 2 -23.21 4.01 18.14
C LYS A 2 -22.08 3.11 18.15
N GLU A 3 -22.31 1.92 18.47
CA GLU A 3 -21.25 0.99 18.52
C GLU A 3 -20.60 0.84 17.22
N ARG A 4 -21.37 0.98 16.15
CA ARG A 4 -20.81 0.83 14.87
C ARG A 4 -19.78 1.90 14.61
N ALA A 5 -20.07 3.11 14.95
CA ALA A 5 -19.14 4.18 14.75
C ALA A 5 -17.90 3.94 15.58
N GLU A 6 -18.09 3.46 16.77
CA GLU A 6 -16.95 3.23 17.61
C GLU A 6 -16.10 2.12 17.15
N ARG A 7 -16.66 1.21 16.36
CA ARG A 7 -15.90 0.10 15.87
C ARG A 7 -15.27 0.34 14.54
N SER A 8 -15.33 1.55 14.02
CA SER A 8 -14.67 1.86 12.76
C SER A 8 -13.20 1.55 12.92
N PRO A 9 -12.62 0.90 11.94
CA PRO A 9 -11.19 0.58 12.03
C PRO A 9 -10.36 1.83 11.99
N ALA A 10 -9.17 1.77 12.55
CA ALA A 10 -8.25 2.88 12.51
C ALA A 10 -7.95 3.19 11.05
N PRO A 11 -7.67 4.45 10.73
CA PRO A 11 -7.33 4.81 9.36
C PRO A 11 -6.10 4.06 8.89
N THR A 12 -6.12 3.64 7.65
CA THR A 12 -4.98 3.00 7.03
C THR A 12 -3.89 4.03 6.83
N HIS A 13 -2.66 3.66 7.10
CA HIS A 13 -1.54 4.57 7.02
C HIS A 13 -0.68 4.23 5.81
N ILE A 14 -0.55 5.17 4.90
CA ILE A 14 0.15 4.96 3.63
C ILE A 14 1.38 5.86 3.56
N LEU A 15 2.50 5.27 3.14
CA LEU A 15 3.71 6.05 2.85
C LEU A 15 3.72 6.36 1.37
N LEU A 16 3.75 7.62 1.01
CA LEU A 16 3.69 8.07 -0.36
C LEU A 16 5.01 8.74 -0.72
N VAL A 17 5.72 8.21 -1.70
CA VAL A 17 7.06 8.67 -2.05
C VAL A 17 7.09 9.18 -3.48
N ASP A 18 7.50 10.42 -3.66
CA ASP A 18 7.59 11.03 -4.99
C ASP A 18 8.45 12.29 -4.85
N ASP A 19 9.40 12.46 -5.75
CA ASP A 19 10.25 13.66 -5.68
C ASP A 19 9.60 14.87 -6.36
N ASN A 20 8.45 14.66 -7.00
CA ASN A 20 7.71 15.74 -7.62
C ASN A 20 6.66 16.24 -6.64
N ARG A 21 6.83 17.45 -6.14
CA ARG A 21 5.95 17.98 -5.12
C ARG A 21 4.49 18.06 -5.56
N LEU A 22 4.24 18.44 -6.80
CA LEU A 22 2.86 18.56 -7.26
C LEU A 22 2.17 17.22 -7.32
N GLY A 23 2.87 16.22 -7.81
CA GLY A 23 2.31 14.87 -7.84
C GLY A 23 2.05 14.34 -6.45
N LEU A 24 2.98 14.63 -5.54
CA LEU A 24 2.86 14.19 -4.18
C LEU A 24 1.62 14.78 -3.52
N VAL A 25 1.44 16.10 -3.66
CA VAL A 25 0.32 16.79 -3.06
C VAL A 25 -1.00 16.31 -3.65
N ALA A 26 -1.04 16.13 -4.97
CA ALA A 26 -2.26 15.69 -5.63
C ALA A 26 -2.69 14.30 -5.16
N ARG A 27 -1.74 13.36 -5.11
CA ARG A 27 -2.07 12.02 -4.68
C ARG A 27 -2.43 11.96 -3.20
N LYS A 28 -1.72 12.74 -2.40
CA LYS A 28 -2.02 12.79 -0.99
C LYS A 28 -3.44 13.27 -0.76
N SER A 29 -3.85 14.31 -1.48
CA SER A 29 -5.18 14.86 -1.33
C SER A 29 -6.26 13.82 -1.66
N VAL A 30 -6.09 13.12 -2.75
CA VAL A 30 -7.05 12.10 -3.16
C VAL A 30 -7.17 11.00 -2.11
N LEU A 31 -6.03 10.53 -1.63
CA LEU A 31 -6.03 9.43 -0.68
C LEU A 31 -6.56 9.84 0.69
N GLU A 32 -6.30 11.07 1.08
CA GLU A 32 -6.84 11.55 2.35
C GLU A 32 -8.35 11.69 2.30
N GLU A 33 -8.88 12.08 1.14
CA GLU A 33 -10.32 12.15 0.99
C GLU A 33 -10.98 10.80 1.15
N LEU A 34 -10.25 9.75 0.85
CA LEU A 34 -10.77 8.41 0.99
C LEU A 34 -10.60 7.85 2.40
N GLY A 35 -10.09 8.66 3.31
CA GLY A 35 -9.99 8.27 4.71
C GLY A 35 -8.65 7.73 5.15
N HIS A 36 -7.63 7.76 4.28
CA HIS A 36 -6.32 7.24 4.66
C HIS A 36 -5.45 8.31 5.29
N ARG A 37 -4.57 7.89 6.18
CA ARG A 37 -3.56 8.79 6.74
C ARG A 37 -2.35 8.68 5.82
N ILE A 38 -1.79 9.80 5.42
CA ILE A 38 -0.69 9.81 4.47
C ILE A 38 0.55 10.46 5.08
N THR A 39 1.66 9.75 5.02
CA THR A 39 2.96 10.31 5.35
C THR A 39 3.73 10.36 4.04
N THR A 40 4.40 11.46 3.77
CA THR A 40 5.08 11.64 2.49
C THR A 40 6.58 11.65 2.66
N ALA A 41 7.28 11.28 1.60
CA ALA A 41 8.73 11.41 1.51
C ALA A 41 9.07 11.80 0.09
N MET A 42 10.11 12.59 -0.09
CA MET A 42 10.47 13.08 -1.41
C MET A 42 11.70 12.41 -1.98
N GLU A 43 12.29 11.48 -1.26
CA GLU A 43 13.40 10.70 -1.80
C GLU A 43 13.49 9.37 -1.07
N GLY A 44 14.20 8.44 -1.68
CA GLY A 44 14.24 7.08 -1.17
C GLY A 44 14.82 6.96 0.22
N GLN A 45 15.87 7.71 0.52
CA GLN A 45 16.49 7.60 1.83
C GLN A 45 15.56 8.11 2.91
N GLU A 46 14.87 9.21 2.66
CA GLU A 46 13.90 9.73 3.59
C GLU A 46 12.78 8.72 3.78
N ALA A 47 12.33 8.10 2.68
CA ALA A 47 11.28 7.10 2.75
C ALA A 47 11.68 5.94 3.65
N LEU A 48 12.92 5.49 3.54
CA LEU A 48 13.39 4.38 4.37
C LEU A 48 13.45 4.75 5.85
N GLU A 49 13.90 5.96 6.13
CA GLU A 49 13.97 6.42 7.50
C GLU A 49 12.57 6.49 8.11
N VAL A 50 11.63 7.03 7.35
CA VAL A 50 10.26 7.13 7.82
C VAL A 50 9.64 5.74 7.96
N PHE A 51 9.88 4.88 6.97
CA PHE A 51 9.34 3.54 6.98
C PHE A 51 9.81 2.73 8.19
N SER A 52 11.05 2.93 8.59
CA SER A 52 11.61 2.17 9.68
C SER A 52 10.95 2.50 11.02
N ARG A 53 10.22 3.60 11.10
CA ARG A 53 9.48 3.92 12.32
C ARG A 53 8.26 3.04 12.48
N GLY A 54 7.84 2.35 11.43
CA GLY A 54 6.75 1.39 11.50
C GLY A 54 5.37 1.99 11.38
N GLY A 55 4.40 1.12 11.32
CA GLY A 55 3.00 1.55 11.33
C GLY A 55 2.39 1.80 9.97
N PHE A 56 3.06 1.39 8.90
CA PHE A 56 2.50 1.58 7.56
C PHE A 56 1.79 0.33 7.07
N ASP A 57 0.71 0.55 6.33
CA ASP A 57 -0.07 -0.54 5.76
C ASP A 57 0.16 -0.69 4.26
N LEU A 58 0.73 0.33 3.63
CA LEU A 58 0.94 0.33 2.20
C LEU A 58 2.01 1.35 1.85
N VAL A 59 2.81 1.06 0.83
CA VAL A 59 3.79 2.02 0.31
C VAL A 59 3.46 2.28 -1.15
N ILE A 60 3.44 3.53 -1.55
CA ILE A 60 3.27 3.94 -2.94
C ILE A 60 4.50 4.75 -3.30
N THR A 61 5.23 4.33 -4.32
CA THR A 61 6.44 5.06 -4.71
C THR A 61 6.48 5.31 -6.20
N ASP A 62 7.00 6.47 -6.55
CA ASP A 62 7.31 6.77 -7.93
C ASP A 62 8.56 6.00 -8.31
N TYR A 63 8.78 5.78 -9.60
CA TYR A 63 9.96 5.09 -10.07
C TYR A 63 11.17 6.03 -10.13
N LYS A 64 11.02 7.13 -10.85
CA LYS A 64 12.15 7.98 -11.13
C LYS A 64 12.37 8.99 -10.04
N MET A 65 13.43 8.78 -9.29
CA MET A 65 13.83 9.69 -8.22
C MET A 65 15.34 9.74 -8.20
N PRO A 66 15.93 10.86 -7.79
CA PRO A 66 17.38 10.95 -7.76
C PRO A 66 17.96 10.07 -6.68
N LYS A 67 19.18 9.61 -6.89
CA LYS A 67 19.96 8.82 -5.94
C LYS A 67 19.44 7.41 -5.72
N MET A 68 18.20 7.25 -5.37
CA MET A 68 17.61 5.92 -5.17
C MET A 68 16.28 5.92 -5.91
N ASN A 69 16.16 5.12 -6.96
CA ASN A 69 14.90 5.05 -7.69
C ASN A 69 13.93 4.13 -6.99
N GLY A 70 12.71 4.06 -7.52
CA GLY A 70 11.66 3.28 -6.88
C GLY A 70 11.96 1.79 -6.79
N LEU A 71 12.69 1.23 -7.76
CA LEU A 71 13.01 -0.18 -7.72
C LEU A 71 13.98 -0.50 -6.60
N GLU A 72 14.93 0.39 -6.37
CA GLU A 72 15.86 0.22 -5.28
C GLU A 72 15.16 0.36 -3.94
N LEU A 73 14.25 1.32 -3.86
CA LEU A 73 13.48 1.50 -2.64
C LEU A 73 12.65 0.25 -2.34
N ILE A 74 12.01 -0.30 -3.36
CA ILE A 74 11.21 -1.52 -3.19
C ILE A 74 12.08 -2.64 -2.66
N LYS A 75 13.27 -2.83 -3.19
CA LYS A 75 14.16 -3.86 -2.74
C LYS A 75 14.49 -3.69 -1.27
N ARG A 76 14.81 -2.47 -0.86
CA ARG A 76 15.14 -2.21 0.52
C ARG A 76 13.97 -2.48 1.44
N ILE A 77 12.76 -2.06 1.03
CA ILE A 77 11.57 -2.29 1.84
C ILE A 77 11.29 -3.79 1.95
N ARG A 78 11.46 -4.53 0.85
CA ARG A 78 11.23 -5.97 0.87
C ARG A 78 12.18 -6.69 1.82
N THR A 79 13.38 -6.17 1.96
CA THR A 79 14.33 -6.75 2.90
C THR A 79 13.86 -6.54 4.33
N LEU A 80 13.28 -5.39 4.60
CA LEU A 80 12.81 -5.07 5.95
C LEU A 80 11.46 -5.72 6.26
N THR A 81 10.55 -5.67 5.31
CA THR A 81 9.20 -6.18 5.51
C THR A 81 8.74 -6.85 4.21
N PRO A 82 9.03 -8.14 4.06
CA PRO A 82 8.75 -8.83 2.79
C PRO A 82 7.30 -8.80 2.33
N ALA A 83 6.36 -8.75 3.25
CA ALA A 83 4.95 -8.80 2.88
C ALA A 83 4.29 -7.43 2.76
N MET A 84 5.04 -6.34 2.84
CA MET A 84 4.45 -5.01 2.75
C MET A 84 3.83 -4.80 1.38
N PRO A 85 2.56 -4.39 1.28
CA PRO A 85 1.99 -4.09 -0.02
C PRO A 85 2.66 -2.84 -0.60
N ILE A 86 3.07 -2.92 -1.86
CA ILE A 86 3.78 -1.83 -2.52
C ILE A 86 3.21 -1.58 -3.89
N ILE A 87 2.93 -0.31 -4.21
CA ILE A 87 2.51 0.13 -5.53
C ILE A 87 3.62 0.98 -6.13
N LEU A 88 3.99 0.67 -7.37
CA LEU A 88 4.97 1.47 -8.11
C LEU A 88 4.22 2.28 -9.17
N ILE A 89 4.48 3.56 -9.25
CA ILE A 89 3.89 4.42 -10.27
C ILE A 89 5.03 4.89 -11.16
N SER A 90 4.86 4.77 -12.47
CA SER A 90 5.95 5.10 -13.39
C SER A 90 5.46 5.54 -14.75
N GLY A 91 6.02 6.62 -15.26
CA GLY A 91 5.80 7.02 -16.64
C GLY A 91 6.55 6.12 -17.61
N TYR A 92 7.42 5.26 -17.08
CA TYR A 92 8.22 4.36 -17.92
C TYR A 92 7.70 2.93 -17.91
N ALA A 93 6.54 2.69 -17.28
CA ALA A 93 6.07 1.32 -17.08
C ALA A 93 5.94 0.55 -18.38
N GLU A 94 5.31 1.14 -19.39
CA GLU A 94 5.14 0.45 -20.66
C GLU A 94 6.44 0.37 -21.44
N ALA A 95 7.17 1.45 -21.53
CA ALA A 95 8.39 1.49 -22.31
C ALA A 95 9.43 0.52 -21.78
N MET A 96 9.47 0.33 -20.47
CA MET A 96 10.46 -0.55 -19.87
C MET A 96 9.88 -1.91 -19.50
N GLY A 97 8.64 -2.17 -19.87
CA GLY A 97 8.04 -3.48 -19.60
C GLY A 97 7.97 -3.80 -18.12
N MET A 98 7.65 -2.83 -17.29
CA MET A 98 7.60 -3.04 -15.86
C MET A 98 6.37 -3.84 -15.44
N THR A 99 6.61 -4.89 -14.67
CA THR A 99 5.55 -5.75 -14.18
C THR A 99 5.76 -5.98 -12.69
N GLU A 100 4.79 -6.61 -12.06
CA GLU A 100 4.95 -6.98 -10.66
C GLU A 100 6.12 -7.93 -10.50
N ALA A 101 6.26 -8.84 -11.43
CA ALA A 101 7.32 -9.84 -11.32
C ALA A 101 8.71 -9.23 -11.41
N ASN A 102 8.93 -8.26 -12.30
CA ASN A 102 10.29 -7.73 -12.46
C ASN A 102 10.56 -6.48 -11.65
N THR A 103 9.58 -5.95 -10.96
CA THR A 103 9.83 -4.78 -10.10
C THR A 103 9.79 -5.11 -8.62
N GLY A 104 9.15 -6.20 -8.26
CA GLY A 104 8.94 -6.53 -6.85
C GLY A 104 7.76 -5.83 -6.22
N ALA A 105 7.07 -4.98 -6.97
CA ALA A 105 5.87 -4.31 -6.46
C ALA A 105 4.67 -5.25 -6.57
N ASP A 106 3.65 -4.98 -5.77
CA ASP A 106 2.41 -5.75 -5.86
C ASP A 106 1.52 -5.23 -6.98
N ALA A 107 1.76 -4.02 -7.43
CA ALA A 107 1.06 -3.46 -8.57
C ALA A 107 1.91 -2.37 -9.20
N VAL A 108 1.82 -2.25 -10.53
CA VAL A 108 2.53 -1.21 -11.27
C VAL A 108 1.48 -0.39 -11.99
N ILE A 109 1.51 0.92 -11.81
CA ILE A 109 0.55 1.83 -12.41
C ILE A 109 1.29 2.78 -13.33
N SER A 110 0.82 2.90 -14.57
CA SER A 110 1.41 3.83 -15.53
C SER A 110 0.89 5.23 -15.27
N LYS A 111 1.75 6.21 -15.42
CA LYS A 111 1.34 7.59 -15.33
C LYS A 111 0.59 7.92 -16.62
N SER A 112 -0.69 8.20 -16.50
CA SER A 112 -1.55 8.46 -17.65
C SER A 112 -2.77 9.22 -17.16
N ALA A 113 -3.68 9.50 -18.09
CA ALA A 113 -4.91 10.21 -17.73
C ALA A 113 -5.75 9.40 -16.75
N ASN A 114 -5.57 8.07 -16.71
CA ASN A 114 -6.35 7.22 -15.83
C ASN A 114 -5.64 6.86 -14.54
N GLU A 115 -4.54 7.53 -14.27
CA GLU A 115 -3.73 7.15 -13.11
C GLU A 115 -4.49 7.19 -11.80
N VAL A 116 -5.28 8.25 -11.58
CA VAL A 116 -5.98 8.41 -10.30
C VAL A 116 -6.99 7.28 -10.10
N GLY A 117 -7.76 6.98 -11.12
CA GLY A 117 -8.74 5.90 -11.01
C GLY A 117 -8.08 4.57 -10.75
N ALA A 118 -6.97 4.30 -11.43
CA ALA A 118 -6.23 3.07 -11.24
C ALA A 118 -5.67 3.01 -9.83
N LEU A 119 -5.15 4.12 -9.34
CA LEU A 119 -4.57 4.15 -8.01
C LEU A 119 -5.62 3.83 -6.95
N ILE A 120 -6.78 4.43 -7.06
CA ILE A 120 -7.85 4.18 -6.09
C ILE A 120 -8.24 2.70 -6.10
N ARG A 121 -8.41 2.12 -7.28
CA ARG A 121 -8.79 0.71 -7.37
C ARG A 121 -7.74 -0.21 -6.78
N VAL A 122 -6.48 0.06 -7.08
CA VAL A 122 -5.40 -0.79 -6.62
C VAL A 122 -5.19 -0.66 -5.11
N VAL A 123 -5.27 0.56 -4.59
CA VAL A 123 -5.14 0.77 -3.16
C VAL A 123 -6.23 -0.03 -2.42
N ASN A 124 -7.46 0.09 -2.88
CA ASN A 124 -8.56 -0.63 -2.25
C ASN A 124 -8.35 -2.14 -2.31
N ARG A 125 -7.88 -2.63 -3.46
CA ARG A 125 -7.66 -4.05 -3.61
C ARG A 125 -6.56 -4.56 -2.69
N LEU A 126 -5.45 -3.87 -2.63
CA LEU A 126 -4.32 -4.32 -1.83
C LEU A 126 -4.60 -4.24 -0.34
N LEU A 127 -5.31 -3.21 0.07
CA LEU A 127 -5.63 -3.07 1.48
C LEU A 127 -6.64 -4.12 1.94
N ARG A 128 -7.57 -4.51 1.08
CA ARG A 128 -8.50 -5.58 1.42
C ARG A 128 -7.76 -6.88 1.58
N ARG A 129 -6.80 -7.16 0.71
CA ARG A 129 -6.05 -8.39 0.80
C ARG A 129 -5.15 -8.44 2.01
N ALA A 130 -4.54 -7.32 2.33
CA ALA A 130 -3.59 -7.28 3.42
C ALA A 130 -4.25 -7.35 4.79
N THR A 131 -5.50 -6.90 4.89
CA THR A 131 -6.17 -6.88 6.17
C THR A 131 -6.73 -8.24 6.51
N PRO A 132 -6.31 -8.83 7.60
CA PRO A 132 -6.84 -10.14 7.98
C PRO A 132 -8.31 -10.03 8.26
N LYS A 133 -9.07 -11.03 7.84
CA LYS A 133 -10.47 -11.03 8.10
C LYS A 133 -10.76 -11.69 9.41
N LYS A 134 -11.59 -11.05 10.21
CA LYS A 134 -11.97 -11.65 11.42
C LYS A 134 -12.74 -12.90 11.24
N PRO A 135 -13.62 -12.98 10.30
CA PRO A 135 -14.39 -14.18 10.11
C PRO A 135 -13.58 -15.46 9.98
N PRO A 136 -12.48 -15.47 9.30
CA PRO A 136 -11.72 -16.70 9.20
C PRO A 136 -11.34 -17.27 10.54
N ALA A 137 -10.91 -16.46 11.45
CA ALA A 137 -10.52 -16.96 12.75
C ALA A 137 -11.73 -17.48 13.50
N ARG A 138 -12.82 -16.74 13.46
CA ARG A 138 -14.01 -17.19 14.13
C ARG A 138 -14.58 -18.42 13.51
N GLN A 139 -14.54 -18.50 12.20
CA GLN A 139 -15.06 -19.68 11.55
C GLN A 139 -14.25 -20.89 11.90
N ARG A 140 -12.97 -20.76 12.01
CA ARG A 140 -12.15 -21.87 12.41
C ARG A 140 -12.49 -22.32 13.81
N ALA A 141 -12.71 -21.38 14.70
CA ALA A 141 -13.08 -21.73 16.05
C ALA A 141 -14.43 -22.42 16.06
N GLN A 142 -15.38 -21.93 15.30
CA GLN A 142 -16.66 -22.57 15.25
C GLN A 142 -16.57 -23.95 14.70
N THR A 143 -15.77 -24.14 13.69
CA THR A 143 -15.61 -25.45 13.12
C THR A 143 -15.07 -26.43 14.16
N ARG A 144 -14.11 -25.99 14.93
CA ARG A 144 -13.60 -26.87 15.94
C ARG A 144 -14.63 -27.22 16.97
N LEU A 145 -15.42 -26.28 17.36
CA LEU A 145 -16.45 -26.55 18.32
C LEU A 145 -17.47 -27.55 17.78
N LYS A 146 -17.82 -27.40 16.53
CA LYS A 146 -18.75 -28.33 15.97
C LYS A 146 -18.18 -29.72 15.96
N ARG A 147 -16.96 -29.89 15.60
CA ARG A 147 -16.37 -31.18 15.59
C ARG A 147 -16.38 -31.80 16.96
N HIS A 148 -16.07 -31.00 17.96
CA HIS A 148 -16.10 -31.52 19.30
C HIS A 148 -17.52 -31.89 19.69
N GLY A 149 -18.46 -31.12 19.28
CA GLY A 149 -19.80 -31.40 19.66
C GLY A 149 -20.31 -32.70 19.08
N THR A 150 -19.78 -33.10 17.99
CA THR A 150 -20.26 -34.33 17.37
C THR A 150 -19.59 -35.52 17.92
N GLN A 151 -18.60 -35.38 18.74
CA GLN A 151 -18.00 -36.54 19.26
C GLN A 151 -18.68 -37.01 20.34
#